data_6a24b3ea5ec400947714249afa3edc31
#
_entry.id   6a24b3ea5ec400947714249afa3edc31
#
_cell.length_a   1.000
_cell.length_b   1.000
_cell.length_c   1.000
_cell.angle_alpha   90.00
_cell.angle_beta   90.00
_cell.angle_gamma   90.00
#
_symmetry.space_group_name_H-M   'P 1'
#
loop_
_entity.id
_entity.type
_entity.pdbx_description
1 polymer ?
#
loop_
_entity_poly.entity_id
_entity_poly.type
_entity_poly.pdbx_seq_one_letter_code
_entity_poly.pdbx_strand_id
1 'polypeptide(L)'
;MKMPVRSVQLPLPASVREIAAAIAFASLVVGCSSDPSRVVGPASLGDPSGGSTTGPAGASAGNPMNGAIFWVSSSSPARRTADSWRASRPADASQLDKIAAQPHVFWLGSWNREVRADVDAVMRTMSEGGALPVLVAYNIPQRDCGGLSGNTGTTPSAYRAWIAEFAAGIGSRRATVILEPDALAGIDCLTAADQSQRLALMSYAVETLRASGSVSVYLDGGNPGWRTAATMASRLARSGIALAQGFALNVSNFIGTSENVAYGSELSSLVGGKHFIIDTGRNGRGAAPDKQWCNPAGRALGPTPTARTNIALVDAFLWVKAPGISDGACGGASAVGEWMPEYALGLAQRAAY
;
A
#
# COMPACT_ATOMS: atom_id res chain seq x y z
N MET A 1 -35.64 10.23 21.27
CA MET A 1 -35.65 8.78 21.15
C MET A 1 -34.41 8.40 20.34
N LYS A 2 -33.31 8.03 21.03
CA LYS A 2 -32.02 7.74 20.39
C LYS A 2 -31.99 6.25 20.05
N MET A 3 -31.93 5.91 18.77
CA MET A 3 -31.68 4.54 18.34
C MET A 3 -30.20 4.17 18.53
N PRO A 4 -29.89 2.98 18.98
CA PRO A 4 -28.50 2.55 19.12
C PRO A 4 -27.90 2.27 17.73
N VAL A 5 -26.76 2.91 17.43
CA VAL A 5 -25.95 2.62 16.26
C VAL A 5 -25.33 1.24 16.45
N ARG A 6 -25.78 0.26 15.67
CA ARG A 6 -25.11 -1.05 15.58
C ARG A 6 -23.78 -0.85 14.85
N SER A 7 -22.71 -1.15 15.55
CA SER A 7 -21.39 -1.26 14.95
C SER A 7 -21.41 -2.38 13.91
N VAL A 8 -21.34 -2.02 12.63
CA VAL A 8 -21.13 -2.98 11.54
C VAL A 8 -19.69 -3.40 11.57
N GLN A 9 -19.45 -4.61 12.07
CA GLN A 9 -18.16 -5.29 11.90
C GLN A 9 -18.05 -5.68 10.44
N LEU A 10 -17.07 -5.10 9.75
CA LEU A 10 -16.63 -5.63 8.46
C LEU A 10 -15.93 -6.97 8.73
N PRO A 11 -16.40 -8.08 8.20
CA PRO A 11 -15.68 -9.35 8.30
C PRO A 11 -14.35 -9.20 7.54
N LEU A 12 -13.30 -9.81 8.06
CA LEU A 12 -12.09 -10.11 7.28
C LEU A 12 -12.55 -10.70 5.96
N PRO A 13 -12.01 -10.30 4.81
CA PRO A 13 -12.36 -10.93 3.56
C PRO A 13 -12.17 -12.45 3.72
N ALA A 14 -13.14 -13.22 3.26
CA ALA A 14 -13.18 -14.69 3.39
C ALA A 14 -11.88 -15.37 2.97
N SER A 15 -11.08 -14.71 2.12
CA SER A 15 -9.75 -15.12 1.69
C SER A 15 -8.74 -15.41 2.82
N VAL A 16 -8.81 -14.69 3.94
CA VAL A 16 -7.87 -14.95 5.06
C VAL A 16 -8.30 -16.17 5.88
N ARG A 17 -9.60 -16.46 5.95
CA ARG A 17 -10.11 -17.67 6.63
C ARG A 17 -9.94 -18.94 5.79
N GLU A 18 -10.07 -18.86 4.46
CA GLU A 18 -9.91 -20.00 3.56
C GLU A 18 -8.45 -20.42 3.40
N ILE A 19 -7.48 -19.50 3.47
CA ILE A 19 -6.05 -19.82 3.39
C ILE A 19 -5.59 -20.63 4.62
N ALA A 20 -6.13 -20.38 5.80
CA ALA A 20 -5.81 -21.17 7.01
C ALA A 20 -6.35 -22.60 6.96
N ALA A 21 -7.42 -22.87 6.20
CA ALA A 21 -8.00 -24.21 6.06
C ALA A 21 -7.34 -25.06 4.96
N ALA A 22 -6.70 -24.43 3.96
CA ALA A 22 -6.04 -25.16 2.85
C ALA A 22 -4.65 -25.73 3.20
N ILE A 23 -4.02 -25.29 4.29
CA ILE A 23 -2.66 -25.73 4.68
C ILE A 23 -2.66 -27.06 5.47
N ALA A 24 -3.80 -27.57 5.88
CA ALA A 24 -3.89 -28.78 6.73
C ALA A 24 -3.85 -30.13 5.97
N PHE A 25 -3.72 -30.15 4.63
CA PHE A 25 -3.79 -31.40 3.84
C PHE A 25 -2.70 -31.57 2.77
N ALA A 26 -1.44 -31.35 3.11
CA ALA A 26 -0.35 -31.80 2.25
C ALA A 26 0.91 -32.12 3.06
N SER A 27 0.88 -33.24 3.76
CA SER A 27 2.07 -33.91 4.26
C SER A 27 1.90 -35.38 3.98
N LEU A 28 2.67 -35.89 3.06
CA LEU A 28 3.25 -37.21 2.92
C LEU A 28 3.49 -37.54 1.43
N VAL A 29 4.73 -37.57 1.01
CA VAL A 29 5.40 -38.75 0.47
C VAL A 29 6.89 -38.44 0.27
N VAL A 30 7.69 -39.29 0.83
CA VAL A 30 9.15 -39.42 0.81
C VAL A 30 9.64 -39.98 -0.53
N GLY A 31 10.82 -39.54 -0.97
CA GLY A 31 11.55 -40.18 -2.06
C GLY A 31 12.96 -39.62 -2.22
N CYS A 32 13.96 -40.35 -1.72
CA CYS A 32 15.40 -40.12 -1.87
C CYS A 32 15.90 -40.45 -3.29
N SER A 33 16.96 -39.72 -3.75
CA SER A 33 18.20 -40.32 -4.33
C SER A 33 19.18 -39.25 -4.81
N SER A 34 20.29 -39.13 -4.15
CA SER A 34 21.74 -39.18 -4.49
C SER A 34 22.25 -38.64 -5.86
N ASP A 35 23.02 -37.59 -5.84
CA ASP A 35 24.48 -37.30 -6.05
C ASP A 35 25.23 -38.07 -7.19
N PRO A 36 26.47 -37.72 -7.66
CA PRO A 36 27.31 -36.49 -7.51
C PRO A 36 28.13 -36.07 -8.78
N SER A 37 28.88 -34.96 -8.64
CA SER A 37 30.23 -34.64 -9.13
C SER A 37 30.51 -34.14 -10.56
N ARG A 38 31.16 -32.99 -10.65
CA ARG A 38 32.54 -32.65 -11.10
C ARG A 38 32.66 -31.13 -11.37
N VAL A 39 33.46 -30.46 -10.66
CA VAL A 39 34.87 -30.06 -10.58
C VAL A 39 35.51 -29.72 -11.94
N VAL A 40 36.09 -28.54 -11.99
CA VAL A 40 37.38 -28.00 -12.46
C VAL A 40 37.27 -26.67 -13.16
N GLY A 41 37.94 -25.65 -12.56
CA GLY A 41 38.37 -24.38 -13.20
C GLY A 41 39.69 -24.59 -13.96
N PRO A 42 40.63 -23.61 -14.18
CA PRO A 42 40.67 -22.22 -13.73
C PRO A 42 40.99 -21.18 -14.82
N ALA A 43 40.94 -19.90 -14.41
CA ALA A 43 41.76 -18.71 -14.75
C ALA A 43 42.21 -18.41 -16.20
N SER A 44 41.99 -17.17 -16.62
CA SER A 44 43.04 -16.34 -17.18
C SER A 44 42.70 -14.85 -17.13
N LEU A 45 43.68 -14.06 -16.75
CA LEU A 45 43.73 -12.61 -16.62
C LEU A 45 43.72 -11.91 -18.00
N GLY A 46 43.16 -10.72 -18.06
CA GLY A 46 43.28 -9.80 -19.17
C GLY A 46 42.57 -8.49 -18.89
N ASP A 47 43.33 -7.48 -18.45
CA ASP A 47 43.00 -6.07 -18.31
C ASP A 47 43.47 -5.29 -19.55
N PRO A 48 43.26 -3.98 -19.70
CA PRO A 48 42.03 -3.15 -19.68
C PRO A 48 41.86 -2.35 -20.99
N SER A 49 40.67 -1.92 -21.30
CA SER A 49 40.50 -0.68 -22.06
C SER A 49 39.07 -0.17 -21.98
N GLY A 50 38.97 1.12 -21.70
CA GLY A 50 37.75 1.83 -21.39
C GLY A 50 36.67 1.79 -22.50
N GLY A 51 35.48 1.60 -22.04
CA GLY A 51 34.26 1.80 -22.79
C GLY A 51 33.20 2.27 -21.85
N SER A 52 32.91 3.57 -21.86
CA SER A 52 31.76 4.15 -21.16
C SER A 52 30.48 3.61 -21.80
N THR A 53 29.96 2.53 -21.25
CA THR A 53 28.61 2.10 -21.57
C THR A 53 27.65 2.80 -20.62
N THR A 54 26.90 3.78 -21.13
CA THR A 54 25.68 4.26 -20.50
C THR A 54 24.72 3.08 -20.41
N GLY A 55 24.77 2.37 -19.29
CA GLY A 55 23.77 1.38 -18.94
C GLY A 55 22.42 2.05 -18.75
N PRO A 56 21.29 1.31 -18.88
CA PRO A 56 19.96 1.85 -18.63
C PRO A 56 19.93 2.46 -17.22
N ALA A 57 19.30 3.64 -17.10
CA ALA A 57 19.21 4.40 -15.86
C ALA A 57 18.79 3.48 -14.71
N GLY A 58 19.75 3.19 -13.82
CA GLY A 58 19.60 2.21 -12.77
C GLY A 58 18.55 2.62 -11.75
N ALA A 59 17.90 1.64 -11.15
CA ALA A 59 17.15 1.82 -9.92
C ALA A 59 18.00 2.64 -8.93
N SER A 60 17.40 3.68 -8.32
CA SER A 60 18.14 4.58 -7.43
C SER A 60 18.80 3.78 -6.31
N ALA A 61 20.07 4.06 -6.04
CA ALA A 61 20.79 3.47 -4.91
C ALA A 61 20.01 3.83 -3.64
N GLY A 62 19.52 2.84 -2.91
CA GLY A 62 18.70 3.04 -1.70
C GLY A 62 17.21 2.66 -1.82
N ASN A 63 16.71 2.26 -2.99
CA ASN A 63 15.35 1.74 -3.12
C ASN A 63 15.22 0.34 -2.47
N PRO A 64 14.52 0.20 -1.32
CA PRO A 64 14.37 -1.08 -0.65
C PRO A 64 13.48 -2.07 -1.40
N MET A 65 12.70 -1.61 -2.38
CA MET A 65 11.82 -2.43 -3.21
C MET A 65 12.48 -2.84 -4.52
N ASN A 66 13.71 -2.41 -4.79
CA ASN A 66 14.40 -2.76 -6.04
C ASN A 66 14.48 -4.28 -6.22
N GLY A 67 14.00 -4.76 -7.37
CA GLY A 67 13.92 -6.19 -7.69
C GLY A 67 12.88 -6.97 -6.89
N ALA A 68 12.04 -6.31 -6.08
CA ALA A 68 10.98 -6.99 -5.34
C ALA A 68 9.91 -7.57 -6.27
N ILE A 69 9.47 -8.77 -5.91
CA ILE A 69 8.24 -9.37 -6.43
C ILE A 69 7.11 -8.94 -5.50
N PHE A 70 6.01 -8.47 -6.07
CA PHE A 70 4.81 -8.14 -5.30
C PHE A 70 3.79 -9.28 -5.38
N TRP A 71 3.10 -9.52 -4.28
CA TRP A 71 2.14 -10.62 -4.18
C TRP A 71 0.83 -10.33 -4.91
N VAL A 72 0.36 -11.29 -5.73
CA VAL A 72 -0.92 -11.24 -6.44
C VAL A 72 -1.86 -12.26 -5.85
N SER A 73 -3.04 -11.82 -5.38
CA SER A 73 -4.06 -12.71 -4.83
C SER A 73 -4.77 -13.51 -5.91
N SER A 74 -4.78 -14.83 -5.79
CA SER A 74 -5.59 -15.71 -6.64
C SER A 74 -7.09 -15.65 -6.33
N SER A 75 -7.50 -15.02 -5.23
CA SER A 75 -8.88 -14.92 -4.76
C SER A 75 -9.33 -13.48 -4.48
N SER A 76 -8.72 -12.49 -5.15
CA SER A 76 -9.13 -11.09 -5.01
C SER A 76 -10.60 -10.88 -5.43
N PRO A 77 -11.30 -9.84 -4.93
CA PRO A 77 -12.66 -9.53 -5.40
C PRO A 77 -12.74 -9.37 -6.92
N ALA A 78 -11.74 -8.76 -7.55
CA ALA A 78 -11.65 -8.64 -9.01
C ALA A 78 -11.56 -10.01 -9.69
N ARG A 79 -10.73 -10.94 -9.15
CA ARG A 79 -10.58 -12.30 -9.67
C ARG A 79 -11.91 -13.06 -9.57
N ARG A 80 -12.52 -13.09 -8.39
CA ARG A 80 -13.81 -13.76 -8.20
C ARG A 80 -14.90 -13.23 -9.12
N THR A 81 -14.96 -11.91 -9.29
CA THR A 81 -15.93 -11.29 -10.21
C THR A 81 -15.63 -11.64 -11.66
N ALA A 82 -14.39 -11.54 -12.11
CA ALA A 82 -13.99 -11.93 -13.45
C ALA A 82 -14.37 -13.39 -13.76
N ASP A 83 -14.07 -14.31 -12.82
CA ASP A 83 -14.38 -15.72 -13.00
C ASP A 83 -15.89 -15.98 -13.04
N SER A 84 -16.70 -15.31 -12.24
CA SER A 84 -18.16 -15.43 -12.27
C SER A 84 -18.78 -14.86 -13.56
N TRP A 85 -18.12 -13.88 -14.20
CA TRP A 85 -18.63 -13.25 -15.41
C TRP A 85 -18.15 -13.92 -16.71
N ARG A 86 -17.20 -14.84 -16.66
CA ARG A 86 -16.60 -15.43 -17.88
C ARG A 86 -17.60 -16.04 -18.84
N ALA A 87 -18.64 -16.72 -18.32
CA ALA A 87 -19.63 -17.37 -19.18
C ALA A 87 -20.65 -16.39 -19.75
N SER A 88 -21.05 -15.37 -18.99
CA SER A 88 -22.15 -14.46 -19.36
C SER A 88 -21.68 -13.10 -19.90
N ARG A 89 -20.50 -12.65 -19.47
CA ARG A 89 -19.92 -11.34 -19.78
C ARG A 89 -18.41 -11.46 -20.08
N PRO A 90 -17.97 -12.26 -21.06
CA PRO A 90 -16.56 -12.58 -21.27
C PRO A 90 -15.67 -11.36 -21.56
N ALA A 91 -16.19 -10.36 -22.28
CA ALA A 91 -15.46 -9.12 -22.54
C ALA A 91 -15.21 -8.31 -21.26
N ASP A 92 -16.22 -8.21 -20.39
CA ASP A 92 -16.11 -7.50 -19.11
C ASP A 92 -15.20 -8.26 -18.12
N ALA A 93 -15.29 -9.59 -18.09
CA ALA A 93 -14.37 -10.42 -17.32
C ALA A 93 -12.91 -10.19 -17.73
N SER A 94 -12.63 -10.10 -19.03
CA SER A 94 -11.30 -9.78 -19.54
C SER A 94 -10.80 -8.39 -19.10
N GLN A 95 -11.68 -7.40 -18.98
CA GLN A 95 -11.30 -6.10 -18.44
C GLN A 95 -10.96 -6.19 -16.94
N LEU A 96 -11.75 -6.93 -16.14
CA LEU A 96 -11.46 -7.13 -14.73
C LEU A 96 -10.18 -7.92 -14.49
N ASP A 97 -9.74 -8.77 -15.42
CA ASP A 97 -8.44 -9.44 -15.35
C ASP A 97 -7.28 -8.45 -15.26
N LYS A 98 -7.40 -7.24 -15.82
CA LYS A 98 -6.40 -6.18 -15.66
C LYS A 98 -6.17 -5.82 -14.20
N ILE A 99 -7.23 -5.85 -13.36
CA ILE A 99 -7.15 -5.59 -11.93
C ILE A 99 -6.72 -6.87 -11.19
N ALA A 100 -7.32 -7.99 -11.53
CA ALA A 100 -7.10 -9.28 -10.88
C ALA A 100 -5.65 -9.79 -11.00
N ALA A 101 -4.94 -9.37 -12.05
CA ALA A 101 -3.54 -9.72 -12.29
C ALA A 101 -2.54 -8.83 -11.54
N GLN A 102 -2.99 -7.81 -10.82
CA GLN A 102 -2.09 -6.88 -10.14
C GLN A 102 -1.91 -7.19 -8.66
N PRO A 103 -0.76 -6.80 -8.09
CA PRO A 103 -0.49 -6.94 -6.67
C PRO A 103 -1.47 -6.17 -5.79
N HIS A 104 -1.65 -6.67 -4.58
CA HIS A 104 -2.50 -6.08 -3.56
C HIS A 104 -1.69 -5.61 -2.36
N VAL A 105 -2.10 -4.48 -1.79
CA VAL A 105 -1.62 -3.98 -0.51
C VAL A 105 -2.65 -4.31 0.56
N PHE A 106 -2.20 -4.81 1.71
CA PHE A 106 -3.08 -5.17 2.81
C PHE A 106 -3.26 -4.01 3.77
N TRP A 107 -4.51 -3.65 4.01
CA TRP A 107 -4.89 -2.63 4.98
C TRP A 107 -5.25 -3.29 6.32
N LEU A 108 -4.63 -2.81 7.38
CA LEU A 108 -4.91 -3.24 8.75
C LEU A 108 -5.25 -1.99 9.58
N GLY A 109 -6.31 -2.08 10.36
CA GLY A 109 -6.84 -0.94 11.10
C GLY A 109 -7.66 -1.36 12.31
N SER A 110 -8.55 -0.49 12.78
CA SER A 110 -9.41 -0.72 13.96
C SER A 110 -10.35 -1.92 13.84
N TRP A 111 -10.55 -2.44 12.63
CA TRP A 111 -11.33 -3.66 12.38
C TRP A 111 -10.57 -4.96 12.65
N ASN A 112 -9.25 -4.90 12.79
CA ASN A 112 -8.40 -6.03 13.15
C ASN A 112 -8.31 -6.12 14.67
N ARG A 113 -9.02 -7.08 15.27
CA ARG A 113 -9.02 -7.28 16.73
C ARG A 113 -7.75 -7.92 17.24
N GLU A 114 -7.19 -8.84 16.46
CA GLU A 114 -5.99 -9.59 16.76
C GLU A 114 -4.87 -9.18 15.78
N VAL A 115 -4.52 -7.89 15.78
CA VAL A 115 -3.64 -7.30 14.76
C VAL A 115 -2.32 -8.05 14.60
N ARG A 116 -1.72 -8.54 15.69
CA ARG A 116 -0.47 -9.33 15.63
C ARG A 116 -0.65 -10.61 14.82
N ALA A 117 -1.72 -11.36 15.09
CA ALA A 117 -2.03 -12.60 14.39
C ALA A 117 -2.40 -12.34 12.92
N ASP A 118 -3.17 -11.28 12.66
CA ASP A 118 -3.57 -10.88 11.31
C ASP A 118 -2.35 -10.48 10.47
N VAL A 119 -1.47 -9.64 11.02
CA VAL A 119 -0.20 -9.26 10.37
C VAL A 119 0.67 -10.48 10.12
N ASP A 120 0.84 -11.36 11.11
CA ASP A 120 1.65 -12.56 10.97
C ASP A 120 1.12 -13.50 9.88
N ALA A 121 -0.20 -13.66 9.76
CA ALA A 121 -0.83 -14.46 8.71
C ALA A 121 -0.58 -13.87 7.32
N VAL A 122 -0.74 -12.55 7.15
CA VAL A 122 -0.45 -11.86 5.89
C VAL A 122 1.03 -12.00 5.53
N MET A 123 1.92 -11.78 6.50
CA MET A 123 3.37 -11.89 6.30
C MET A 123 3.78 -13.30 5.87
N ARG A 124 3.23 -14.34 6.48
CA ARG A 124 3.50 -15.73 6.07
C ARG A 124 3.06 -15.98 4.63
N THR A 125 1.81 -15.66 4.32
CA THR A 125 1.25 -15.88 2.98
C THR A 125 2.08 -15.21 1.89
N MET A 126 2.48 -13.95 2.09
CA MET A 126 3.22 -13.21 1.08
C MET A 126 4.68 -13.66 1.01
N SER A 127 5.30 -13.98 2.15
CA SER A 127 6.71 -14.41 2.19
C SER A 127 6.91 -15.81 1.61
N GLU A 128 5.97 -16.73 1.79
CA GLU A 128 6.02 -18.06 1.17
C GLU A 128 6.03 -17.99 -0.35
N GLY A 129 5.33 -17.00 -0.94
CA GLY A 129 5.38 -16.71 -2.37
C GLY A 129 6.66 -15.99 -2.83
N GLY A 130 7.62 -15.71 -1.94
CA GLY A 130 8.83 -14.95 -2.26
C GLY A 130 8.60 -13.48 -2.53
N ALA A 131 7.38 -12.98 -2.30
CA ALA A 131 7.03 -11.59 -2.52
C ALA A 131 7.40 -10.70 -1.32
N LEU A 132 7.57 -9.40 -1.57
CA LEU A 132 7.73 -8.39 -0.54
C LEU A 132 6.36 -7.97 -0.04
N PRO A 133 6.02 -8.22 1.23
CA PRO A 133 4.78 -7.74 1.83
C PRO A 133 4.73 -6.21 1.84
N VAL A 134 3.60 -5.65 1.36
CA VAL A 134 3.28 -4.23 1.46
C VAL A 134 2.00 -4.08 2.26
N LEU A 135 2.09 -3.41 3.40
CA LEU A 135 1.02 -3.27 4.37
C LEU A 135 0.68 -1.79 4.55
N VAL A 136 -0.57 -1.50 4.88
CA VAL A 136 -1.00 -0.18 5.38
C VAL A 136 -1.37 -0.33 6.85
N ALA A 137 -0.75 0.47 7.71
CA ALA A 137 -1.17 0.67 9.09
C ALA A 137 -2.14 1.86 9.13
N TYR A 138 -3.40 1.64 9.58
CA TYR A 138 -4.47 2.64 9.48
C TYR A 138 -5.36 2.62 10.72
N ASN A 139 -4.87 3.13 11.84
CA ASN A 139 -5.58 3.09 13.11
C ASN A 139 -5.36 4.31 14.03
N ILE A 140 -4.80 5.40 13.50
CA ILE A 140 -4.50 6.60 14.31
C ILE A 140 -5.79 7.16 14.98
N PRO A 141 -5.72 7.67 16.22
CA PRO A 141 -6.86 8.34 16.86
C PRO A 141 -7.44 9.47 16.02
N GLN A 142 -8.76 9.65 16.05
CA GLN A 142 -9.47 10.68 15.29
C GLN A 142 -9.17 10.64 13.77
N ARG A 143 -8.90 9.44 13.23
CA ARG A 143 -8.68 9.22 11.82
C ARG A 143 -9.78 9.83 10.97
N ASP A 144 -9.43 10.36 9.80
CA ASP A 144 -10.35 10.97 8.83
C ASP A 144 -11.25 12.06 9.46
N CYS A 145 -10.79 12.70 10.54
CA CYS A 145 -11.56 13.75 11.22
C CYS A 145 -13.01 13.35 11.57
N GLY A 146 -13.27 12.07 11.76
CA GLY A 146 -14.62 11.54 11.95
C GLY A 146 -15.43 11.40 10.65
N GLY A 147 -14.78 11.49 9.47
CA GLY A 147 -15.38 11.27 8.17
C GLY A 147 -15.74 9.80 7.89
N LEU A 148 -15.91 9.46 6.60
CA LEU A 148 -16.43 8.15 6.16
C LEU A 148 -15.60 6.95 6.65
N SER A 149 -14.29 7.10 6.79
CA SER A 149 -13.38 6.09 7.30
C SER A 149 -12.93 6.32 8.74
N GLY A 150 -13.57 7.26 9.45
CA GLY A 150 -13.23 7.66 10.80
C GLY A 150 -13.30 6.52 11.82
N ASN A 151 -12.44 6.57 12.83
CA ASN A 151 -12.55 5.73 14.00
C ASN A 151 -12.85 6.59 15.25
N THR A 152 -13.76 6.14 16.09
CA THR A 152 -14.24 6.90 17.25
C THR A 152 -13.78 6.29 18.59
N GLY A 153 -12.93 5.30 18.60
CA GLY A 153 -12.62 4.56 19.83
C GLY A 153 -11.14 4.40 20.16
N THR A 154 -10.25 4.75 19.26
CA THR A 154 -8.81 4.58 19.48
C THR A 154 -8.27 5.73 20.33
N THR A 155 -7.72 5.41 21.49
CA THR A 155 -6.98 6.37 22.33
C THR A 155 -5.49 6.36 21.96
N PRO A 156 -4.71 7.39 22.35
CA PRO A 156 -3.26 7.41 22.11
C PRO A 156 -2.52 6.20 22.71
N SER A 157 -2.93 5.73 23.89
CA SER A 157 -2.34 4.54 24.50
C SER A 157 -2.70 3.26 23.76
N ALA A 158 -3.97 3.11 23.35
CA ALA A 158 -4.43 1.99 22.55
C ALA A 158 -3.72 1.94 21.19
N TYR A 159 -3.50 3.09 20.55
CA TYR A 159 -2.74 3.16 19.29
C TYR A 159 -1.28 2.70 19.47
N ARG A 160 -0.60 3.14 20.52
CA ARG A 160 0.77 2.69 20.82
C ARG A 160 0.85 1.17 21.01
N ALA A 161 -0.07 0.61 21.76
CA ALA A 161 -0.17 -0.85 21.95
C ALA A 161 -0.45 -1.56 20.60
N TRP A 162 -1.36 -1.03 19.79
CA TRP A 162 -1.71 -1.58 18.50
C TRP A 162 -0.53 -1.57 17.52
N ILE A 163 0.26 -0.48 17.45
CA ILE A 163 1.47 -0.40 16.61
C ILE A 163 2.55 -1.38 17.11
N ALA A 164 2.70 -1.54 18.42
CA ALA A 164 3.65 -2.51 18.96
C ALA A 164 3.28 -3.95 18.56
N GLU A 165 2.00 -4.31 18.64
CA GLU A 165 1.50 -5.61 18.21
C GLU A 165 1.57 -5.78 16.67
N PHE A 166 1.33 -4.72 15.89
CA PHE A 166 1.53 -4.71 14.44
C PHE A 166 2.99 -5.03 14.10
N ALA A 167 3.94 -4.32 14.71
CA ALA A 167 5.37 -4.56 14.53
C ALA A 167 5.79 -5.98 14.96
N ALA A 168 5.25 -6.46 16.09
CA ALA A 168 5.48 -7.83 16.55
C ALA A 168 4.94 -8.88 15.57
N GLY A 169 3.83 -8.60 14.89
CA GLY A 169 3.29 -9.45 13.84
C GLY A 169 4.20 -9.53 12.61
N ILE A 170 4.91 -8.47 12.27
CA ILE A 170 5.95 -8.49 11.23
C ILE A 170 7.17 -9.28 11.71
N GLY A 171 7.59 -9.06 12.96
CA GLY A 171 8.80 -9.64 13.53
C GLY A 171 10.06 -9.17 12.80
N SER A 172 11.00 -10.08 12.54
CA SER A 172 12.25 -9.79 11.82
C SER A 172 12.12 -9.86 10.28
N ARG A 173 10.93 -10.14 9.76
CA ARG A 173 10.70 -10.29 8.31
C ARG A 173 10.78 -8.95 7.57
N ARG A 174 11.23 -9.01 6.33
CA ARG A 174 11.27 -7.83 5.46
C ARG A 174 9.84 -7.43 5.05
N ALA A 175 9.50 -6.15 5.20
CA ALA A 175 8.22 -5.60 4.79
C ALA A 175 8.32 -4.12 4.40
N THR A 176 7.35 -3.64 3.64
CA THR A 176 7.08 -2.22 3.44
C THR A 176 5.80 -1.84 4.16
N VAL A 177 5.81 -0.77 4.94
CA VAL A 177 4.63 -0.26 5.64
C VAL A 177 4.35 1.18 5.20
N ILE A 178 3.15 1.40 4.67
CA ILE A 178 2.58 2.73 4.44
C ILE A 178 1.85 3.12 5.72
N LEU A 179 2.28 4.22 6.31
CA LEU A 179 1.85 4.62 7.65
C LEU A 179 0.80 5.71 7.60
N GLU A 180 -0.37 5.38 8.09
CA GLU A 180 -1.50 6.23 8.42
C GLU A 180 -1.89 7.21 7.30
N PRO A 181 -2.44 6.71 6.17
CA PRO A 181 -3.01 7.55 5.15
C PRO A 181 -3.91 8.67 5.71
N ASP A 182 -3.77 9.86 5.14
CA ASP A 182 -4.50 11.10 5.48
C ASP A 182 -4.15 11.75 6.82
N ALA A 183 -3.44 11.03 7.71
CA ALA A 183 -3.20 11.48 9.09
C ALA A 183 -2.51 12.83 9.20
N LEU A 184 -1.55 13.10 8.32
CA LEU A 184 -0.78 14.36 8.32
C LEU A 184 -1.42 15.43 7.43
N ALA A 185 -1.94 15.05 6.27
CA ALA A 185 -2.57 15.99 5.35
C ALA A 185 -3.88 16.55 5.94
N GLY A 186 -4.65 15.72 6.65
CA GLY A 186 -5.94 16.08 7.28
C GLY A 186 -5.86 16.63 8.70
N ILE A 187 -4.68 16.88 9.25
CA ILE A 187 -4.50 17.21 10.68
C ILE A 187 -5.19 18.51 11.15
N ASP A 188 -5.51 19.43 10.23
CA ASP A 188 -6.03 20.75 10.57
C ASP A 188 -7.45 20.75 11.16
N CYS A 189 -8.18 19.64 11.07
CA CYS A 189 -9.46 19.48 11.74
C CYS A 189 -9.34 19.31 13.27
N LEU A 190 -8.12 19.06 13.75
CA LEU A 190 -7.84 18.76 15.14
C LEU A 190 -7.48 20.02 15.94
N THR A 191 -7.68 19.99 17.27
CA THR A 191 -7.14 21.02 18.16
C THR A 191 -5.61 21.03 18.11
N ALA A 192 -4.97 22.15 18.48
CA ALA A 192 -3.50 22.24 18.48
C ALA A 192 -2.84 21.18 19.39
N ALA A 193 -3.49 20.82 20.49
CA ALA A 193 -3.03 19.74 21.39
C ALA A 193 -3.09 18.38 20.68
N ASP A 194 -4.20 18.05 20.03
CA ASP A 194 -4.40 16.80 19.31
C ASP A 194 -3.48 16.71 18.08
N GLN A 195 -3.24 17.84 17.39
CA GLN A 195 -2.25 17.88 16.31
C GLN A 195 -0.85 17.51 16.81
N SER A 196 -0.42 18.11 17.93
CA SER A 196 0.88 17.81 18.53
C SER A 196 0.97 16.34 18.96
N GLN A 197 -0.11 15.82 19.54
CA GLN A 197 -0.21 14.41 19.92
C GLN A 197 -0.13 13.48 18.70
N ARG A 198 -0.84 13.80 17.60
CA ARG A 198 -0.81 13.02 16.35
C ARG A 198 0.61 12.94 15.78
N LEU A 199 1.31 14.07 15.69
CA LEU A 199 2.70 14.09 15.21
C LEU A 199 3.62 13.21 16.08
N ALA A 200 3.44 13.26 17.40
CA ALA A 200 4.19 12.41 18.33
C ALA A 200 3.84 10.91 18.18
N LEU A 201 2.58 10.57 17.91
CA LEU A 201 2.16 9.20 17.66
C LEU A 201 2.73 8.67 16.33
N MET A 202 2.80 9.49 15.29
CA MET A 202 3.42 9.14 14.02
C MET A 202 4.92 8.86 14.20
N SER A 203 5.66 9.72 14.94
CA SER A 203 7.08 9.49 15.26
C SER A 203 7.27 8.16 16.00
N TYR A 204 6.48 7.92 17.04
CA TYR A 204 6.48 6.67 17.79
C TYR A 204 6.24 5.44 16.88
N ALA A 205 5.30 5.54 15.96
CA ALA A 205 4.99 4.44 15.05
C ALA A 205 6.17 4.15 14.10
N VAL A 206 6.82 5.18 13.57
CA VAL A 206 8.03 5.03 12.75
C VAL A 206 9.14 4.35 13.55
N GLU A 207 9.43 4.83 14.77
CA GLU A 207 10.45 4.26 15.66
C GLU A 207 10.17 2.78 15.95
N THR A 208 8.93 2.46 16.32
CA THR A 208 8.51 1.09 16.66
C THR A 208 8.63 0.14 15.47
N LEU A 209 8.15 0.55 14.29
CA LEU A 209 8.22 -0.27 13.07
C LEU A 209 9.66 -0.45 12.59
N ARG A 210 10.51 0.56 12.76
CA ARG A 210 11.92 0.52 12.36
C ARG A 210 12.81 -0.28 13.31
N ALA A 211 12.37 -0.49 14.56
CA ALA A 211 13.15 -1.22 15.57
C ALA A 211 13.53 -2.64 15.14
N SER A 212 12.75 -3.29 14.30
CA SER A 212 13.08 -4.61 13.72
C SER A 212 14.23 -4.59 12.71
N GLY A 213 14.59 -3.40 12.18
CA GLY A 213 15.66 -3.23 11.17
C GLY A 213 15.28 -3.64 9.74
N SER A 214 14.20 -4.42 9.56
CA SER A 214 13.83 -5.02 8.27
C SER A 214 12.62 -4.36 7.61
N VAL A 215 12.00 -3.36 8.25
CA VAL A 215 10.80 -2.67 7.76
C VAL A 215 11.17 -1.34 7.10
N SER A 216 10.72 -1.14 5.87
CA SER A 216 10.77 0.15 5.18
C SER A 216 9.47 0.89 5.42
N VAL A 217 9.52 2.05 6.09
CA VAL A 217 8.33 2.85 6.44
C VAL A 217 8.20 4.05 5.52
N TYR A 218 7.00 4.24 4.96
CA TYR A 218 6.61 5.42 4.18
C TYR A 218 5.43 6.10 4.87
N LEU A 219 5.66 7.31 5.41
CA LEU A 219 4.58 8.11 5.99
C LEU A 219 3.68 8.65 4.87
N ASP A 220 2.37 8.68 5.08
CA ASP A 220 1.52 9.34 4.09
C ASP A 220 1.85 10.83 3.97
N GLY A 221 2.11 11.29 2.74
CA GLY A 221 2.45 12.67 2.37
C GLY A 221 1.30 13.40 1.65
N GLY A 222 0.12 12.80 1.59
CA GLY A 222 -1.04 13.36 0.91
C GLY A 222 -0.88 13.44 -0.61
N ASN A 223 -1.24 14.57 -1.20
CA ASN A 223 -1.14 14.80 -2.65
C ASN A 223 -1.10 16.30 -2.97
N PRO A 224 -0.68 16.71 -4.18
CA PRO A 224 -0.52 18.12 -4.57
C PRO A 224 -1.83 18.93 -4.58
N GLY A 225 -2.97 18.25 -4.67
CA GLY A 225 -4.30 18.90 -4.62
C GLY A 225 -4.77 19.22 -3.21
N TRP A 226 -4.08 18.76 -2.17
CA TRP A 226 -4.51 18.88 -0.77
C TRP A 226 -3.67 19.85 0.04
N ARG A 227 -2.34 19.68 0.06
CA ARG A 227 -1.42 20.51 0.84
C ARG A 227 -0.19 20.88 0.02
N THR A 228 0.39 22.05 0.31
CA THR A 228 1.68 22.42 -0.27
C THR A 228 2.82 21.52 0.24
N ALA A 229 3.86 21.34 -0.56
CA ALA A 229 5.04 20.57 -0.16
C ALA A 229 5.70 21.13 1.11
N ALA A 230 5.78 22.45 1.26
CA ALA A 230 6.32 23.09 2.46
C ALA A 230 5.52 22.76 3.73
N THR A 231 4.18 22.77 3.64
CA THR A 231 3.31 22.37 4.76
C THR A 231 3.55 20.90 5.13
N MET A 232 3.58 20.01 4.15
CA MET A 232 3.81 18.59 4.41
C MET A 232 5.22 18.32 4.93
N ALA A 233 6.24 18.98 4.41
CA ALA A 233 7.62 18.85 4.90
C ALA A 233 7.71 19.18 6.40
N SER A 234 7.08 20.28 6.85
CA SER A 234 7.03 20.64 8.27
C SER A 234 6.35 19.57 9.14
N ARG A 235 5.26 18.96 8.64
CA ARG A 235 4.53 17.88 9.34
C ARG A 235 5.35 16.59 9.39
N LEU A 236 5.93 16.19 8.27
CA LEU A 236 6.78 15.01 8.15
C LEU A 236 8.03 15.12 9.04
N ALA A 237 8.67 16.30 9.09
CA ALA A 237 9.83 16.53 9.96
C ALA A 237 9.55 16.27 11.43
N ARG A 238 8.33 16.60 11.89
CA ARG A 238 7.85 16.37 13.26
C ARG A 238 7.29 14.97 13.49
N SER A 239 7.20 14.14 12.45
CA SER A 239 6.55 12.82 12.46
C SER A 239 7.53 11.66 12.26
N GLY A 240 8.84 11.90 12.38
CA GLY A 240 9.85 10.84 12.32
C GLY A 240 10.33 10.51 10.90
N ILE A 241 10.12 11.39 9.89
CA ILE A 241 10.58 11.15 8.51
C ILE A 241 12.09 10.89 8.43
N ALA A 242 12.88 11.44 9.34
CA ALA A 242 14.32 11.23 9.38
C ALA A 242 14.70 9.74 9.52
N LEU A 243 13.92 8.96 10.27
CA LEU A 243 14.10 7.52 10.48
C LEU A 243 13.38 6.67 9.43
N ALA A 244 12.39 7.21 8.75
CA ALA A 244 11.64 6.51 7.71
C ALA A 244 12.44 6.38 6.41
N GLN A 245 12.04 5.45 5.55
CA GLN A 245 12.53 5.34 4.18
C GLN A 245 12.11 6.56 3.36
N GLY A 246 10.88 6.98 3.52
CA GLY A 246 10.33 8.09 2.78
C GLY A 246 8.85 8.33 3.05
N PHE A 247 8.13 8.74 2.02
CA PHE A 247 6.71 9.06 2.13
C PHE A 247 5.90 8.45 0.98
N ALA A 248 4.59 8.29 1.19
CA ALA A 248 3.63 7.80 0.20
C ALA A 248 2.77 8.96 -0.31
N LEU A 249 2.48 8.98 -1.59
CA LEU A 249 1.66 10.02 -2.22
C LEU A 249 0.42 9.44 -2.88
N ASN A 250 -0.63 10.25 -2.94
CA ASN A 250 -1.85 9.97 -3.70
C ASN A 250 -2.63 8.75 -3.18
N VAL A 251 -2.38 8.30 -1.94
CA VAL A 251 -3.07 7.13 -1.38
C VAL A 251 -4.58 7.35 -1.45
N SER A 252 -5.28 6.40 -2.06
CA SER A 252 -6.74 6.47 -2.30
C SER A 252 -7.22 7.66 -3.16
N ASN A 253 -6.34 8.36 -3.86
CA ASN A 253 -6.65 9.54 -4.65
C ASN A 253 -6.48 9.33 -6.17
N PHE A 254 -6.72 10.39 -6.95
CA PHE A 254 -6.82 10.33 -8.41
C PHE A 254 -5.88 11.31 -9.13
N ILE A 255 -5.03 12.05 -8.40
CA ILE A 255 -4.11 13.04 -9.00
C ILE A 255 -3.13 12.31 -9.93
N GLY A 256 -2.87 12.89 -11.10
CA GLY A 256 -2.02 12.28 -12.13
C GLY A 256 -0.61 11.95 -11.66
N THR A 257 0.00 10.95 -12.28
CA THR A 257 1.33 10.47 -11.88
C THR A 257 2.39 11.56 -12.02
N SER A 258 2.38 12.34 -13.10
CA SER A 258 3.34 13.42 -13.35
C SER A 258 3.24 14.53 -12.30
N GLU A 259 2.02 14.88 -11.89
CA GLU A 259 1.77 15.88 -10.85
C GLU A 259 2.29 15.40 -9.49
N ASN A 260 2.08 14.12 -9.17
CA ASN A 260 2.63 13.51 -7.95
C ASN A 260 4.17 13.41 -7.98
N VAL A 261 4.77 13.14 -9.14
CA VAL A 261 6.24 13.13 -9.29
C VAL A 261 6.81 14.53 -9.04
N ALA A 262 6.22 15.57 -9.63
CA ALA A 262 6.66 16.96 -9.44
C ALA A 262 6.56 17.36 -7.95
N TYR A 263 5.39 17.12 -7.34
CA TYR A 263 5.16 17.41 -5.93
C TYR A 263 6.08 16.59 -5.00
N GLY A 264 6.25 15.30 -5.28
CA GLY A 264 7.12 14.42 -4.50
C GLY A 264 8.59 14.83 -4.58
N SER A 265 9.05 15.30 -5.74
CA SER A 265 10.42 15.83 -5.91
C SER A 265 10.65 17.10 -5.10
N GLU A 266 9.67 18.03 -5.12
CA GLU A 266 9.70 19.22 -4.27
C GLU A 266 9.72 18.85 -2.80
N LEU A 267 8.78 18.01 -2.36
CA LEU A 267 8.68 17.56 -0.96
C LEU A 267 9.95 16.82 -0.52
N SER A 268 10.50 15.94 -1.35
CA SER A 268 11.75 15.22 -1.09
C SER A 268 12.90 16.19 -0.81
N SER A 269 13.04 17.25 -1.61
CA SER A 269 14.09 18.26 -1.41
C SER A 269 14.01 18.96 -0.05
N LEU A 270 12.79 19.14 0.48
CA LEU A 270 12.51 19.78 1.76
C LEU A 270 12.70 18.85 2.97
N VAL A 271 12.73 17.53 2.75
CA VAL A 271 12.88 16.52 3.82
C VAL A 271 14.15 15.70 3.71
N GLY A 272 15.21 16.28 3.12
CA GLY A 272 16.55 15.69 3.07
C GLY A 272 16.72 14.61 2.01
N GLY A 273 16.05 14.72 0.87
CA GLY A 273 16.19 13.79 -0.25
C GLY A 273 15.52 12.45 -0.03
N LYS A 274 14.50 12.38 0.83
CA LYS A 274 13.74 11.15 1.09
C LYS A 274 13.02 10.65 -0.15
N HIS A 275 13.05 9.35 -0.34
CA HIS A 275 12.36 8.68 -1.44
C HIS A 275 10.85 8.67 -1.24
N PHE A 276 10.10 8.30 -2.29
CA PHE A 276 8.64 8.20 -2.17
C PHE A 276 8.06 7.12 -3.07
N ILE A 277 6.84 6.73 -2.75
CA ILE A 277 5.99 5.85 -3.54
C ILE A 277 4.74 6.61 -3.96
N ILE A 278 4.10 6.17 -5.05
CA ILE A 278 2.87 6.79 -5.55
C ILE A 278 1.79 5.72 -5.70
N ASP A 279 0.59 5.99 -5.14
CA ASP A 279 -0.60 5.21 -5.45
C ASP A 279 -1.11 5.58 -6.84
N THR A 280 -1.01 4.64 -7.78
CA THR A 280 -1.42 4.80 -9.17
C THR A 280 -2.69 4.02 -9.53
N GLY A 281 -3.35 3.40 -8.55
CA GLY A 281 -4.45 2.48 -8.79
C GLY A 281 -5.61 3.07 -9.59
N ARG A 282 -5.89 4.36 -9.41
CA ARG A 282 -7.09 5.00 -9.98
C ARG A 282 -6.80 6.32 -10.69
N ASN A 283 -5.55 6.65 -10.97
CA ASN A 283 -5.13 7.98 -11.40
C ASN A 283 -4.87 8.13 -12.91
N GLY A 284 -5.25 7.15 -13.75
CA GLY A 284 -4.95 7.13 -15.19
C GLY A 284 -5.59 8.28 -16.00
N ARG A 285 -6.60 8.94 -15.47
CA ARG A 285 -7.22 10.14 -16.05
C ARG A 285 -7.13 11.37 -15.16
N GLY A 286 -6.25 11.32 -14.16
CA GLY A 286 -6.12 12.43 -13.20
C GLY A 286 -7.35 12.62 -12.31
N ALA A 287 -7.40 13.73 -11.55
CA ALA A 287 -8.51 14.08 -10.70
C ALA A 287 -9.80 14.37 -11.50
N ALA A 288 -10.95 14.25 -10.85
CA ALA A 288 -12.21 14.70 -11.42
C ALA A 288 -12.21 16.21 -11.58
N PRO A 289 -12.82 16.79 -12.66
CA PRO A 289 -12.83 18.22 -12.89
C PRO A 289 -13.43 19.04 -11.74
N ASP A 290 -14.43 18.48 -11.06
CA ASP A 290 -15.09 19.05 -9.88
C ASP A 290 -14.36 18.75 -8.56
N LYS A 291 -13.16 18.15 -8.64
CA LYS A 291 -12.36 17.70 -7.50
C LYS A 291 -13.04 16.66 -6.60
N GLN A 292 -14.09 15.98 -7.10
CA GLN A 292 -14.72 14.89 -6.38
C GLN A 292 -13.67 13.79 -6.11
N TRP A 293 -13.52 13.43 -4.85
CA TRP A 293 -12.57 12.39 -4.41
C TRP A 293 -13.25 11.05 -4.09
N CYS A 294 -14.53 11.07 -3.76
CA CYS A 294 -15.27 9.90 -3.31
C CYS A 294 -15.95 9.21 -4.50
N ASN A 295 -15.44 8.08 -4.91
CA ASN A 295 -15.93 7.26 -6.03
C ASN A 295 -16.22 8.05 -7.33
N PRO A 296 -15.38 9.00 -7.77
CA PRO A 296 -15.69 9.83 -8.93
C PRO A 296 -15.84 8.97 -10.21
N ALA A 297 -16.89 9.24 -10.95
CA ALA A 297 -17.13 8.60 -12.23
C ALA A 297 -16.07 8.98 -13.29
N GLY A 298 -15.92 8.15 -14.32
CA GLY A 298 -15.07 8.47 -15.46
C GLY A 298 -13.55 8.36 -15.22
N ARG A 299 -13.10 7.91 -14.05
CA ARG A 299 -11.67 7.67 -13.77
C ARG A 299 -11.20 6.37 -14.43
N ALA A 300 -9.88 6.16 -14.46
CA ALA A 300 -9.25 5.01 -15.08
C ALA A 300 -8.15 4.43 -14.19
N LEU A 301 -7.79 3.18 -14.44
CA LEU A 301 -6.56 2.62 -13.89
C LEU A 301 -5.36 3.44 -14.39
N GLY A 302 -4.43 3.70 -13.49
CA GLY A 302 -3.14 4.32 -13.81
C GLY A 302 -2.05 3.29 -14.08
N PRO A 303 -0.77 3.69 -14.07
CA PRO A 303 0.35 2.79 -14.25
C PRO A 303 0.28 1.57 -13.34
N THR A 304 0.63 0.41 -13.89
CA THR A 304 0.65 -0.85 -13.12
C THR A 304 1.70 -0.83 -12.00
N PRO A 305 1.49 -1.56 -10.91
CA PRO A 305 2.46 -1.66 -9.82
C PRO A 305 3.84 -2.11 -10.30
N THR A 306 4.85 -1.38 -9.91
CA THR A 306 6.24 -1.68 -10.24
C THR A 306 7.21 -0.96 -9.31
N ALA A 307 8.32 -1.62 -8.96
CA ALA A 307 9.47 -0.99 -8.31
C ALA A 307 10.54 -0.51 -9.32
N ARG A 308 10.27 -0.65 -10.62
CA ARG A 308 11.13 -0.17 -11.72
C ARG A 308 10.47 1.04 -12.38
N THR A 309 10.38 2.14 -11.65
CA THR A 309 9.73 3.37 -12.15
C THR A 309 10.58 4.12 -13.17
N ASN A 310 11.90 3.93 -13.13
CA ASN A 310 12.89 4.71 -13.88
C ASN A 310 12.81 6.23 -13.62
N ILE A 311 12.27 6.62 -12.48
CA ILE A 311 12.18 8.00 -12.02
C ILE A 311 12.96 8.12 -10.73
N ALA A 312 13.90 9.07 -10.68
CA ALA A 312 14.69 9.31 -9.49
C ALA A 312 13.80 9.56 -8.26
N LEU A 313 14.19 9.01 -7.11
CA LEU A 313 13.50 9.11 -5.81
C LEU A 313 12.13 8.40 -5.75
N VAL A 314 11.57 7.92 -6.86
CA VAL A 314 10.31 7.15 -6.87
C VAL A 314 10.62 5.68 -6.73
N ASP A 315 10.45 5.14 -5.52
CA ASP A 315 10.77 3.75 -5.21
C ASP A 315 9.80 2.76 -5.86
N ALA A 316 8.52 3.11 -5.95
CA ALA A 316 7.52 2.27 -6.62
C ALA A 316 6.27 3.04 -7.03
N PHE A 317 5.61 2.55 -8.07
CA PHE A 317 4.18 2.70 -8.28
C PHE A 317 3.47 1.52 -7.63
N LEU A 318 2.44 1.79 -6.85
CA LEU A 318 1.65 0.77 -6.18
C LEU A 318 0.15 1.06 -6.40
N TRP A 319 -0.66 0.03 -6.25
CA TRP A 319 -2.10 0.18 -6.11
C TRP A 319 -2.45 0.00 -4.63
N VAL A 320 -2.22 1.07 -3.86
CA VAL A 320 -2.41 1.05 -2.41
C VAL A 320 -3.88 0.90 -2.07
N LYS A 321 -4.73 1.73 -2.68
CA LYS A 321 -6.18 1.48 -2.71
C LYS A 321 -6.47 0.57 -3.90
N ALA A 322 -6.97 -0.62 -3.63
CA ALA A 322 -7.34 -1.55 -4.69
C ALA A 322 -8.45 -0.94 -5.57
N PRO A 323 -8.26 -0.86 -6.91
CA PRO A 323 -9.25 -0.30 -7.82
C PRO A 323 -10.58 -1.06 -7.74
N GLY A 324 -11.67 -0.34 -7.54
CA GLY A 324 -13.01 -0.92 -7.36
C GLY A 324 -13.47 -1.04 -5.90
N ILE A 325 -12.60 -0.79 -4.94
CA ILE A 325 -13.00 -0.69 -3.53
C ILE A 325 -13.56 0.70 -3.23
N SER A 326 -14.75 0.75 -2.65
CA SER A 326 -15.48 1.98 -2.33
C SER A 326 -14.73 2.90 -1.38
N ASP A 327 -14.81 4.21 -1.63
CA ASP A 327 -14.35 5.26 -0.71
C ASP A 327 -15.41 5.57 0.37
N GLY A 328 -16.64 5.10 0.21
CA GLY A 328 -17.76 5.30 1.12
C GLY A 328 -19.09 5.49 0.41
N ALA A 329 -20.17 5.67 1.16
CA ALA A 329 -21.53 5.76 0.68
C ALA A 329 -21.91 7.11 0.03
N CYS A 330 -20.93 7.85 -0.46
CA CYS A 330 -21.16 9.10 -1.20
C CYS A 330 -21.94 8.85 -2.50
N GLY A 331 -22.91 9.70 -2.79
CA GLY A 331 -23.73 9.60 -3.99
C GLY A 331 -24.55 8.31 -4.09
N GLY A 332 -24.82 7.64 -2.96
CA GLY A 332 -25.57 6.37 -2.93
C GLY A 332 -24.72 5.13 -3.27
N ALA A 333 -23.39 5.27 -3.26
CA ALA A 333 -22.50 4.13 -3.44
C ALA A 333 -22.45 3.20 -2.23
N SER A 334 -21.74 2.09 -2.36
CA SER A 334 -21.50 1.12 -1.28
C SER A 334 -20.73 1.72 -0.10
N ALA A 335 -20.82 1.08 1.06
CA ALA A 335 -20.06 1.48 2.25
C ALA A 335 -18.54 1.46 1.97
N VAL A 336 -17.76 2.16 2.82
CA VAL A 336 -16.31 2.19 2.71
C VAL A 336 -15.74 0.78 2.76
N GLY A 337 -14.81 0.47 1.86
CA GLY A 337 -14.15 -0.83 1.81
C GLY A 337 -14.92 -1.92 1.06
N GLU A 338 -16.16 -1.70 0.64
CA GLU A 338 -16.91 -2.65 -0.16
C GLU A 338 -16.45 -2.68 -1.62
N TRP A 339 -16.55 -3.84 -2.23
CA TRP A 339 -16.24 -4.05 -3.64
C TRP A 339 -17.38 -3.58 -4.55
N MET A 340 -17.06 -2.75 -5.53
CA MET A 340 -18.00 -2.22 -6.54
C MET A 340 -17.60 -2.72 -7.94
N PRO A 341 -18.16 -3.84 -8.40
CA PRO A 341 -17.73 -4.51 -9.63
C PRO A 341 -17.88 -3.65 -10.88
N GLU A 342 -18.98 -2.91 -11.03
CA GLU A 342 -19.22 -2.05 -12.20
C GLU A 342 -18.32 -0.81 -12.19
N TYR A 343 -17.99 -0.28 -11.01
CA TYR A 343 -17.01 0.80 -10.89
C TYR A 343 -15.60 0.31 -11.26
N ALA A 344 -15.21 -0.87 -10.79
CA ALA A 344 -13.96 -1.52 -11.15
C ALA A 344 -13.86 -1.78 -12.66
N LEU A 345 -14.94 -2.31 -13.26
CA LEU A 345 -15.04 -2.50 -14.69
C LEU A 345 -14.83 -1.20 -15.44
N GLY A 346 -15.51 -0.14 -15.02
CA GLY A 346 -15.37 1.18 -15.65
C GLY A 346 -13.94 1.74 -15.55
N LEU A 347 -13.24 1.55 -14.43
CA LEU A 347 -11.82 1.92 -14.30
C LEU A 347 -10.95 1.14 -15.30
N ALA A 348 -11.18 -0.17 -15.42
CA ALA A 348 -10.42 -1.05 -16.30
C ALA A 348 -10.65 -0.77 -17.78
N GLN A 349 -11.90 -0.54 -18.18
CA GLN A 349 -12.26 -0.20 -19.57
C GLN A 349 -11.64 1.11 -20.06
N ARG A 350 -11.40 2.05 -19.15
CA ARG A 350 -10.82 3.35 -19.47
C ARG A 350 -9.31 3.41 -19.28
N ALA A 351 -8.68 2.32 -18.85
CA ALA A 351 -7.23 2.21 -18.79
C ALA A 351 -6.59 2.38 -20.18
N ALA A 352 -5.42 3.00 -20.22
CA ALA A 352 -4.71 3.26 -21.47
C ALA A 352 -3.96 2.02 -22.03
N TYR A 353 -4.11 0.86 -21.40
CA TYR A 353 -3.47 -0.42 -21.81
C TYR A 353 -4.45 -1.58 -21.78
#